data_3a696391accb28b42a8099c2b0d89f48
#
_entry.id   3a696391accb28b42a8099c2b0d89f48
#
_cell.length_a   1.000
_cell.length_b   1.000
_cell.length_c   1.000
_cell.angle_alpha   90.00
_cell.angle_beta   90.00
_cell.angle_gamma   90.00
#
_symmetry.space_group_name_H-M   'P 1'
#
loop_
_entity.id
_entity.type
_entity.pdbx_description
1 polymer ?
#
loop_
_entity_poly.entity_id
_entity_poly.type
_entity_poly.pdbx_seq_one_letter_code
_entity_poly.pdbx_strand_id
1 'polypeptide(L)'
;MPKIGMRIVKTAIAVFLCFLIDLLRNHQGVPFYSAIAAILCMQPFVSNSVKVAFNRSVGTFIGGLFGMLVLLAERAWLPKGMPILQYLIVSLCIVVLIYLTVVLKKTSASYITCVVFLSVTISHGADVNPYLFAINRIIDTLIGIAVSLAINAARLPRRKDQNTLFITGLDGVLWEQEKPLSSFSKIRLTHLLNQGAKITVATDRTPASFLPLIGEIPFSLPVIAMNGAALYHIPSNTYAYCKTIPRDLTDRLQSLFEQREVNCFTQAVIHDVLHVYYTRFTNEAQEDLYRIRHGGAREIYACACLPGGHEAVCLMVIETGAMVRRLYEAIEALPFSGQLRLVCRADRLHPQYSILEIYSAAATLASAADILKARSGAASITVFSHNVNELSLIRHADYSFVIGDAEESVREACRYKTGSGEQVIRMISR
;
A
#
# COMPACT_ATOMS: atom_id res chain seq x y z
N MET A 1 15.26 6.48 16.62
CA MET A 1 14.11 6.82 17.48
C MET A 1 12.83 6.64 16.69
N PRO A 2 11.77 6.04 17.24
CA PRO A 2 10.50 5.92 16.53
C PRO A 2 9.93 7.31 16.25
N LYS A 3 9.51 7.57 15.00
CA LYS A 3 8.90 8.85 14.60
C LYS A 3 7.55 9.00 15.29
N ILE A 4 7.28 10.17 15.89
CA ILE A 4 5.98 10.49 16.50
C ILE A 4 4.93 10.55 15.40
N GLY A 5 3.98 9.60 15.44
CA GLY A 5 2.91 9.52 14.45
C GLY A 5 1.90 10.68 14.59
N MET A 6 1.33 11.14 13.48
CA MET A 6 0.35 12.24 13.45
C MET A 6 -0.89 11.98 14.34
N ARG A 7 -1.24 10.71 14.58
CA ARG A 7 -2.31 10.35 15.51
C ARG A 7 -1.98 10.77 16.95
N ILE A 8 -0.73 10.59 17.39
CA ILE A 8 -0.28 10.98 18.74
C ILE A 8 -0.44 12.50 18.90
N VAL A 9 0.01 13.27 17.89
CA VAL A 9 -0.12 14.74 17.91
C VAL A 9 -1.58 15.16 17.92
N LYS A 10 -2.44 14.59 17.07
CA LYS A 10 -3.87 14.85 17.05
C LYS A 10 -4.55 14.52 18.38
N THR A 11 -4.16 13.41 19.01
CA THR A 11 -4.71 13.03 20.33
C THR A 11 -4.32 14.05 21.39
N ALA A 12 -3.05 14.49 21.41
CA ALA A 12 -2.61 15.51 22.36
C ALA A 12 -3.35 16.84 22.18
N ILE A 13 -3.53 17.28 20.92
CA ILE A 13 -4.32 18.50 20.60
C ILE A 13 -5.77 18.35 21.06
N ALA A 14 -6.40 17.19 20.81
CA ALA A 14 -7.78 16.94 21.20
C ALA A 14 -7.95 16.99 22.73
N VAL A 15 -7.03 16.38 23.48
CA VAL A 15 -7.04 16.43 24.95
C VAL A 15 -6.86 17.87 25.46
N PHE A 16 -5.92 18.61 24.89
CA PHE A 16 -5.70 20.01 25.26
C PHE A 16 -6.96 20.88 25.01
N LEU A 17 -7.63 20.70 23.87
CA LEU A 17 -8.87 21.40 23.57
C LEU A 17 -10.00 21.02 24.56
N CYS A 18 -10.08 19.75 24.99
CA CYS A 18 -11.03 19.35 26.02
C CYS A 18 -10.80 20.13 27.34
N PHE A 19 -9.54 20.31 27.74
CA PHE A 19 -9.20 21.11 28.94
C PHE A 19 -9.54 22.57 28.77
N LEU A 20 -9.29 23.15 27.59
CA LEU A 20 -9.70 24.56 27.34
C LEU A 20 -11.22 24.76 27.38
N ILE A 21 -11.98 23.79 26.87
CA ILE A 21 -13.45 23.85 26.92
C ILE A 21 -13.94 23.74 28.38
N ASP A 22 -13.31 22.93 29.21
CA ASP A 22 -13.64 22.83 30.62
C ASP A 22 -13.40 24.16 31.34
N LEU A 23 -12.28 24.85 31.08
CA LEU A 23 -12.01 26.19 31.60
C LEU A 23 -13.10 27.18 31.18
N LEU A 24 -13.54 27.17 29.93
CA LEU A 24 -14.63 28.02 29.42
C LEU A 24 -15.99 27.72 30.09
N ARG A 25 -16.19 26.48 30.56
CA ARG A 25 -17.38 26.04 31.32
C ARG A 25 -17.26 26.29 32.83
N ASN A 26 -16.27 27.04 33.28
CA ASN A 26 -16.01 27.32 34.70
C ASN A 26 -15.94 26.04 35.57
N HIS A 27 -15.31 24.99 35.06
CA HIS A 27 -15.14 23.71 35.75
C HIS A 27 -16.46 23.04 36.22
N GLN A 28 -17.55 23.26 35.48
CA GLN A 28 -18.84 22.62 35.79
C GLN A 28 -18.84 21.10 35.55
N GLY A 29 -17.90 20.60 34.79
CA GLY A 29 -17.69 19.19 34.49
C GLY A 29 -16.41 18.64 35.11
N VAL A 30 -16.07 17.41 34.71
CA VAL A 30 -14.80 16.80 35.05
C VAL A 30 -13.99 16.58 33.77
N PRO A 31 -12.91 17.36 33.54
CA PRO A 31 -12.15 17.33 32.27
C PRO A 31 -11.54 15.99 31.94
N PHE A 32 -11.33 15.15 32.94
CA PHE A 32 -10.88 13.77 32.77
C PHE A 32 -11.80 12.93 31.85
N TYR A 33 -13.12 13.14 31.92
CA TYR A 33 -14.06 12.35 31.14
C TYR A 33 -14.13 12.77 29.67
N SER A 34 -14.00 14.05 29.39
CA SER A 34 -13.89 14.54 28.00
C SER A 34 -12.55 14.13 27.37
N ALA A 35 -11.45 14.18 28.13
CA ALA A 35 -10.14 13.75 27.67
C ALA A 35 -10.11 12.25 27.32
N ILE A 36 -10.62 11.37 28.20
CA ILE A 36 -10.73 9.94 27.91
C ILE A 36 -11.62 9.68 26.69
N ALA A 37 -12.73 10.41 26.54
CA ALA A 37 -13.60 10.27 25.41
C ALA A 37 -12.86 10.64 24.11
N ALA A 38 -12.08 11.72 24.11
CA ALA A 38 -11.29 12.15 22.98
C ALA A 38 -10.20 11.14 22.62
N ILE A 39 -9.46 10.58 23.58
CA ILE A 39 -8.42 9.58 23.36
C ILE A 39 -8.99 8.31 22.71
N LEU A 40 -10.07 7.76 23.27
CA LEU A 40 -10.66 6.51 22.78
C LEU A 40 -11.36 6.64 21.43
N CYS A 41 -11.91 7.82 21.11
CA CYS A 41 -12.52 8.09 19.81
C CYS A 41 -11.50 8.45 18.72
N MET A 42 -10.23 8.71 19.05
CA MET A 42 -9.18 8.99 18.09
C MET A 42 -8.69 7.71 17.40
N GLN A 43 -9.40 7.24 16.37
CA GLN A 43 -9.08 6.05 15.62
C GLN A 43 -8.28 6.37 14.34
N PRO A 44 -7.54 5.40 13.73
CA PRO A 44 -6.78 5.61 12.51
C PRO A 44 -7.63 6.11 11.33
N PHE A 45 -8.88 5.68 11.26
CA PHE A 45 -9.84 6.05 10.20
C PHE A 45 -11.03 6.80 10.81
N VAL A 46 -11.49 7.84 10.12
CA VAL A 46 -12.64 8.65 10.56
C VAL A 46 -13.90 7.78 10.70
N SER A 47 -14.13 6.84 9.78
CA SER A 47 -15.25 5.90 9.85
C SER A 47 -15.26 5.05 11.13
N ASN A 48 -14.08 4.60 11.57
CA ASN A 48 -13.93 3.86 12.82
C ASN A 48 -14.13 4.78 14.03
N SER A 49 -13.66 6.02 13.96
CA SER A 49 -13.92 7.02 15.00
C SER A 49 -15.40 7.28 15.19
N VAL A 50 -16.17 7.43 14.11
CA VAL A 50 -17.63 7.60 14.16
C VAL A 50 -18.32 6.38 14.79
N LYS A 51 -17.90 5.17 14.42
CA LYS A 51 -18.46 3.92 14.99
C LYS A 51 -18.18 3.83 16.51
N VAL A 52 -16.96 4.12 16.93
CA VAL A 52 -16.59 4.13 18.37
C VAL A 52 -17.34 5.24 19.11
N ALA A 53 -17.43 6.44 18.53
CA ALA A 53 -18.16 7.58 19.06
C ALA A 53 -19.63 7.24 19.33
N PHE A 54 -20.30 6.63 18.34
CA PHE A 54 -21.70 6.22 18.45
C PHE A 54 -21.91 5.22 19.60
N ASN A 55 -21.10 4.16 19.66
CA ASN A 55 -21.20 3.16 20.74
C ASN A 55 -20.94 3.78 22.11
N ARG A 56 -20.00 4.73 22.19
CA ARG A 56 -19.70 5.45 23.43
C ARG A 56 -20.84 6.36 23.84
N SER A 57 -21.46 7.08 22.92
CA SER A 57 -22.63 7.92 23.19
C SER A 57 -23.78 7.08 23.76
N VAL A 58 -24.14 6.00 23.06
CA VAL A 58 -25.20 5.07 23.49
C VAL A 58 -24.92 4.54 24.91
N GLY A 59 -23.70 4.03 25.17
CA GLY A 59 -23.32 3.52 26.50
C GLY A 59 -23.38 4.59 27.57
N THR A 60 -22.96 5.82 27.28
CA THR A 60 -22.99 6.93 28.24
C THR A 60 -24.43 7.34 28.59
N PHE A 61 -25.34 7.43 27.60
CA PHE A 61 -26.74 7.72 27.85
C PHE A 61 -27.41 6.63 28.69
N ILE A 62 -27.24 5.35 28.33
CA ILE A 62 -27.83 4.23 29.08
C ILE A 62 -27.28 4.19 30.51
N GLY A 63 -25.94 4.24 30.67
CA GLY A 63 -25.32 4.19 32.00
C GLY A 63 -25.64 5.39 32.88
N GLY A 64 -25.68 6.59 32.32
CA GLY A 64 -26.03 7.83 33.03
C GLY A 64 -27.49 7.86 33.47
N LEU A 65 -28.43 7.53 32.56
CA LEU A 65 -29.86 7.50 32.88
C LEU A 65 -30.20 6.43 33.91
N PHE A 66 -29.68 5.22 33.72
CA PHE A 66 -29.90 4.14 34.65
C PHE A 66 -29.27 4.40 36.01
N GLY A 67 -28.07 5.00 36.04
CA GLY A 67 -27.43 5.45 37.28
C GLY A 67 -28.27 6.47 38.05
N MET A 68 -28.86 7.44 37.36
CA MET A 68 -29.80 8.42 37.99
C MET A 68 -31.03 7.72 38.57
N LEU A 69 -31.62 6.75 37.84
CA LEU A 69 -32.80 6.01 38.33
C LEU A 69 -32.46 5.20 39.59
N VAL A 70 -31.32 4.52 39.62
CA VAL A 70 -30.88 3.76 40.77
C VAL A 70 -30.64 4.66 41.99
N LEU A 71 -29.99 5.82 41.81
CA LEU A 71 -29.79 6.80 42.86
C LEU A 71 -31.11 7.36 43.43
N LEU A 72 -32.10 7.57 42.57
CA LEU A 72 -33.44 7.98 42.99
C LEU A 72 -34.08 6.86 43.89
N ALA A 73 -34.02 5.63 43.43
CA ALA A 73 -34.55 4.48 44.18
C ALA A 73 -33.81 4.29 45.49
N GLU A 74 -32.49 4.36 45.50
CA GLU A 74 -31.66 4.27 46.71
C GLU A 74 -32.05 5.36 47.74
N ARG A 75 -32.17 6.59 47.32
CA ARG A 75 -32.54 7.70 48.21
C ARG A 75 -33.97 7.61 48.77
N ALA A 76 -34.90 7.02 47.99
CA ALA A 76 -36.29 6.90 48.38
C ALA A 76 -36.52 5.69 49.33
N TRP A 77 -35.77 4.61 49.17
CA TRP A 77 -36.13 3.31 49.77
C TRP A 77 -35.04 2.69 50.66
N LEU A 78 -33.76 3.15 50.55
CA LEU A 78 -32.70 2.60 51.38
C LEU A 78 -32.49 3.40 52.64
N PRO A 79 -32.37 2.73 53.80
CA PRO A 79 -31.94 3.36 55.06
C PRO A 79 -30.50 3.89 54.94
N LYS A 80 -30.23 5.11 55.37
CA LYS A 80 -28.90 5.71 55.39
C LYS A 80 -27.97 4.88 56.30
N GLY A 81 -26.80 4.44 55.74
CA GLY A 81 -25.76 3.78 56.53
C GLY A 81 -25.57 2.27 56.26
N MET A 82 -26.13 1.73 55.18
CA MET A 82 -25.94 0.29 54.80
C MET A 82 -25.11 0.16 53.50
N PRO A 83 -23.77 0.38 53.52
CA PRO A 83 -22.95 0.38 52.31
C PRO A 83 -22.90 -1.00 51.64
N ILE A 84 -22.98 -2.10 52.38
CA ILE A 84 -22.97 -3.46 51.84
C ILE A 84 -24.21 -3.70 50.95
N LEU A 85 -25.39 -3.24 51.40
CA LEU A 85 -26.62 -3.40 50.63
C LEU A 85 -26.59 -2.56 49.35
N GLN A 86 -26.04 -1.35 49.41
CA GLN A 86 -25.81 -0.49 48.26
C GLN A 86 -24.90 -1.18 47.25
N TYR A 87 -23.76 -1.72 47.65
CA TYR A 87 -22.84 -2.40 46.75
C TYR A 87 -23.46 -3.65 46.12
N LEU A 88 -24.29 -4.40 46.86
CA LEU A 88 -25.01 -5.53 46.32
C LEU A 88 -26.01 -5.10 45.23
N ILE A 89 -26.79 -4.06 45.47
CA ILE A 89 -27.77 -3.55 44.49
C ILE A 89 -27.05 -3.06 43.24
N VAL A 90 -25.99 -2.27 43.38
CA VAL A 90 -25.20 -1.78 42.26
C VAL A 90 -24.61 -2.93 41.46
N SER A 91 -24.09 -3.98 42.12
CA SER A 91 -23.53 -5.15 41.46
C SER A 91 -24.60 -5.93 40.67
N LEU A 92 -25.79 -6.09 41.17
CA LEU A 92 -26.91 -6.71 40.47
C LEU A 92 -27.37 -5.87 39.28
N CYS A 93 -27.38 -4.55 39.39
CA CYS A 93 -27.71 -3.65 38.33
C CYS A 93 -26.74 -3.74 37.13
N ILE A 94 -25.46 -4.07 37.37
CA ILE A 94 -24.49 -4.33 36.29
C ILE A 94 -24.93 -5.46 35.38
N VAL A 95 -25.45 -6.55 35.97
CA VAL A 95 -25.97 -7.71 35.19
C VAL A 95 -27.09 -7.26 34.27
N VAL A 96 -28.05 -6.48 34.83
CA VAL A 96 -29.18 -5.94 34.03
C VAL A 96 -28.69 -5.02 32.91
N LEU A 97 -27.72 -4.15 33.16
CA LEU A 97 -27.17 -3.25 32.19
C LEU A 97 -26.44 -3.98 31.05
N ILE A 98 -25.62 -4.98 31.38
CA ILE A 98 -24.98 -5.79 30.34
C ILE A 98 -26.02 -6.52 29.50
N TYR A 99 -27.02 -7.14 30.14
CA TYR A 99 -28.10 -7.83 29.44
C TYR A 99 -28.86 -6.85 28.51
N LEU A 100 -29.18 -5.65 28.97
CA LEU A 100 -29.86 -4.62 28.17
C LEU A 100 -29.04 -4.26 26.93
N THR A 101 -27.73 -4.08 27.05
CA THR A 101 -26.86 -3.77 25.91
C THR A 101 -26.77 -4.93 24.91
N VAL A 102 -26.85 -6.18 25.36
CA VAL A 102 -26.91 -7.37 24.51
C VAL A 102 -28.24 -7.42 23.73
N VAL A 103 -29.38 -7.21 24.41
CA VAL A 103 -30.72 -7.17 23.80
C VAL A 103 -30.79 -6.06 22.73
N LEU A 104 -30.21 -4.90 23.00
CA LEU A 104 -30.12 -3.79 22.06
C LEU A 104 -29.11 -4.04 20.91
N LYS A 105 -28.45 -5.20 20.85
CA LYS A 105 -27.40 -5.53 19.88
C LYS A 105 -26.24 -4.52 19.85
N LYS A 106 -25.93 -3.96 21.02
CA LYS A 106 -24.84 -2.95 21.22
C LYS A 106 -23.80 -3.43 22.22
N THR A 107 -23.34 -4.66 22.06
CA THR A 107 -22.35 -5.29 22.97
C THR A 107 -21.08 -4.47 23.13
N SER A 108 -20.63 -3.76 22.10
CA SER A 108 -19.47 -2.86 22.16
C SER A 108 -19.68 -1.63 23.08
N ALA A 109 -20.92 -1.32 23.48
CA ALA A 109 -21.24 -0.25 24.39
C ALA A 109 -21.28 -0.71 25.86
N SER A 110 -21.34 -2.02 26.15
CA SER A 110 -21.52 -2.59 27.49
C SER A 110 -20.49 -2.09 28.50
N TYR A 111 -19.21 -2.08 28.12
CA TYR A 111 -18.13 -1.60 28.97
C TYR A 111 -18.35 -0.15 29.41
N ILE A 112 -18.63 0.75 28.46
CA ILE A 112 -18.86 2.17 28.74
C ILE A 112 -20.12 2.38 29.58
N THR A 113 -21.19 1.62 29.30
CA THR A 113 -22.42 1.67 30.09
C THR A 113 -22.14 1.38 31.58
N CYS A 114 -21.39 0.31 31.88
CA CYS A 114 -21.03 -0.03 33.24
C CYS A 114 -20.12 1.01 33.92
N VAL A 115 -19.10 1.52 33.17
CA VAL A 115 -18.19 2.53 33.71
C VAL A 115 -18.92 3.83 34.06
N VAL A 116 -19.82 4.30 33.20
CA VAL A 116 -20.60 5.52 33.45
C VAL A 116 -21.59 5.28 34.60
N PHE A 117 -22.28 4.15 34.64
CA PHE A 117 -23.15 3.78 35.73
C PHE A 117 -22.43 3.79 37.09
N LEU A 118 -21.28 3.11 37.21
CA LEU A 118 -20.47 3.10 38.40
C LEU A 118 -19.97 4.48 38.81
N SER A 119 -19.57 5.31 37.85
CA SER A 119 -19.11 6.66 38.15
C SER A 119 -20.23 7.54 38.73
N VAL A 120 -21.48 7.33 38.31
CA VAL A 120 -22.64 8.07 38.83
C VAL A 120 -23.04 7.55 40.20
N THR A 121 -23.12 6.20 40.40
CA THR A 121 -23.66 5.60 41.59
C THR A 121 -22.68 5.53 42.79
N ILE A 122 -21.41 5.19 42.49
CA ILE A 122 -20.40 4.99 43.54
C ILE A 122 -19.57 6.22 43.81
N SER A 123 -19.02 6.87 42.75
CA SER A 123 -18.07 7.96 42.96
C SER A 123 -18.74 9.25 43.42
N HIS A 124 -19.98 9.49 42.98
CA HIS A 124 -20.71 10.76 43.23
C HIS A 124 -22.12 10.55 43.82
N GLY A 125 -22.48 9.36 44.22
CA GLY A 125 -23.77 9.08 44.83
C GLY A 125 -24.03 9.81 46.13
N ALA A 126 -22.97 10.18 46.86
CA ALA A 126 -23.01 10.96 48.10
C ALA A 126 -23.03 12.50 47.90
N ASP A 127 -22.83 12.98 46.67
CA ASP A 127 -22.79 14.41 46.34
C ASP A 127 -24.14 15.10 46.66
N VAL A 128 -24.09 16.39 46.94
CA VAL A 128 -25.30 17.22 47.24
C VAL A 128 -26.27 17.17 46.05
N ASN A 129 -25.75 17.18 44.83
CA ASN A 129 -26.56 17.11 43.60
C ASN A 129 -26.02 16.10 42.58
N PRO A 130 -26.22 14.78 42.78
CA PRO A 130 -25.71 13.74 41.89
C PRO A 130 -26.33 13.75 40.50
N TYR A 131 -27.52 14.34 40.35
CA TYR A 131 -28.18 14.46 39.02
C TYR A 131 -27.43 15.43 38.12
N LEU A 132 -26.97 16.56 38.68
CA LEU A 132 -26.15 17.51 37.95
C LEU A 132 -24.84 16.89 37.49
N PHE A 133 -24.23 16.03 38.33
CA PHE A 133 -23.05 15.27 37.96
C PHE A 133 -23.35 14.32 36.79
N ALA A 134 -24.45 13.55 36.84
CA ALA A 134 -24.80 12.64 35.78
C ALA A 134 -25.02 13.35 34.43
N ILE A 135 -25.68 14.52 34.44
CA ILE A 135 -25.87 15.34 33.25
C ILE A 135 -24.53 15.86 32.74
N ASN A 136 -23.68 16.42 33.58
CA ASN A 136 -22.35 16.89 33.20
C ASN A 136 -21.49 15.75 32.67
N ARG A 137 -21.59 14.54 33.22
CA ARG A 137 -20.91 13.35 32.75
C ARG A 137 -21.25 13.01 31.30
N ILE A 138 -22.53 13.13 30.91
CA ILE A 138 -22.98 12.93 29.54
C ILE A 138 -22.42 14.06 28.66
N ILE A 139 -22.53 15.32 29.09
CA ILE A 139 -22.03 16.46 28.31
C ILE A 139 -20.52 16.37 28.09
N ASP A 140 -19.73 16.06 29.11
CA ASP A 140 -18.28 15.94 29.00
C ASP A 140 -17.88 14.86 27.99
N THR A 141 -18.59 13.71 28.01
CA THR A 141 -18.34 12.65 27.03
C THR A 141 -18.66 13.12 25.61
N LEU A 142 -19.78 13.82 25.40
CA LEU A 142 -20.15 14.35 24.08
C LEU A 142 -19.17 15.40 23.59
N ILE A 143 -18.66 16.27 24.46
CA ILE A 143 -17.60 17.23 24.15
C ILE A 143 -16.34 16.51 23.68
N GLY A 144 -15.88 15.52 24.42
CA GLY A 144 -14.69 14.73 24.04
C GLY A 144 -14.85 14.02 22.69
N ILE A 145 -16.04 13.45 22.41
CA ILE A 145 -16.39 12.84 21.13
C ILE A 145 -16.36 13.90 20.01
N ALA A 146 -17.03 15.03 20.18
CA ALA A 146 -17.12 16.08 19.16
C ALA A 146 -15.72 16.62 18.81
N VAL A 147 -14.90 16.94 19.83
CA VAL A 147 -13.53 17.41 19.64
C VAL A 147 -12.68 16.37 18.92
N SER A 148 -12.77 15.11 19.33
CA SER A 148 -12.02 14.02 18.69
C SER A 148 -12.39 13.86 17.22
N LEU A 149 -13.69 13.86 16.88
CA LEU A 149 -14.15 13.73 15.50
C LEU A 149 -13.72 14.94 14.66
N ALA A 150 -13.84 16.16 15.19
CA ALA A 150 -13.42 17.37 14.50
C ALA A 150 -11.91 17.37 14.19
N ILE A 151 -11.07 17.07 15.20
CA ILE A 151 -9.61 16.99 15.02
C ILE A 151 -9.21 15.82 14.11
N ASN A 152 -9.91 14.69 14.19
CA ASN A 152 -9.60 13.55 13.32
C ASN A 152 -9.99 13.83 11.86
N ALA A 153 -11.09 14.53 11.63
CA ALA A 153 -11.52 14.98 10.30
C ALA A 153 -10.66 16.12 9.75
N ALA A 154 -10.09 16.96 10.62
CA ALA A 154 -9.22 18.05 10.22
C ALA A 154 -7.99 17.54 9.48
N ARG A 155 -7.79 18.02 8.25
CA ARG A 155 -6.59 17.75 7.45
C ARG A 155 -5.49 18.69 7.95
N LEU A 156 -4.80 18.31 9.03
CA LEU A 156 -3.58 19.03 9.43
C LEU A 156 -2.58 18.96 8.26
N PRO A 157 -1.91 20.08 7.92
CA PRO A 157 -0.94 20.11 6.84
C PRO A 157 0.16 19.09 7.14
N ARG A 158 0.18 18.02 6.39
CA ARG A 158 1.31 17.09 6.35
C ARG A 158 2.37 17.73 5.46
N ARG A 159 3.58 17.85 5.94
CA ARG A 159 4.72 17.92 5.04
C ARG A 159 4.68 16.64 4.23
N LYS A 160 4.31 16.75 2.93
CA LYS A 160 4.40 15.62 2.02
C LYS A 160 5.83 15.15 2.02
N ASP A 161 6.01 13.85 2.12
CA ASP A 161 7.33 13.25 2.03
C ASP A 161 7.78 13.30 0.57
N GLN A 162 8.30 14.46 0.15
CA GLN A 162 8.89 14.67 -1.18
C GLN A 162 10.27 13.99 -1.30
N ASN A 163 10.75 13.40 -0.22
CA ASN A 163 12.07 12.78 -0.18
C ASN A 163 12.05 11.27 -0.44
N THR A 164 10.86 10.68 -0.57
CA THR A 164 10.73 9.25 -0.86
C THR A 164 10.39 9.01 -2.32
N LEU A 165 11.13 8.13 -2.97
CA LEU A 165 10.81 7.56 -4.27
C LEU A 165 9.91 6.33 -4.05
N PHE A 166 8.68 6.40 -4.55
CA PHE A 166 7.74 5.31 -4.53
C PHE A 166 7.82 4.53 -5.85
N ILE A 167 8.14 3.25 -5.77
CA ILE A 167 8.17 2.35 -6.93
C ILE A 167 7.10 1.30 -6.73
N THR A 168 6.20 1.17 -7.67
CA THR A 168 5.13 0.17 -7.64
C THR A 168 5.30 -0.81 -8.79
N GLY A 169 5.13 -2.10 -8.51
CA GLY A 169 4.99 -3.08 -9.58
C GLY A 169 3.80 -2.73 -10.48
N LEU A 170 3.89 -3.07 -11.76
CA LEU A 170 2.76 -2.94 -12.68
C LEU A 170 1.79 -4.11 -12.49
N ASP A 171 2.26 -5.30 -12.75
CA ASP A 171 1.48 -6.54 -12.68
C ASP A 171 1.24 -6.96 -11.23
N GLY A 172 -0.01 -7.22 -10.89
CA GLY A 172 -0.43 -7.61 -9.54
C GLY A 172 -0.56 -6.45 -8.54
N VAL A 173 -0.17 -5.21 -8.92
CA VAL A 173 -0.29 -4.02 -8.06
C VAL A 173 -1.19 -2.96 -8.70
N LEU A 174 -0.78 -2.39 -9.81
CA LEU A 174 -1.59 -1.40 -10.56
C LEU A 174 -2.50 -2.07 -11.59
N TRP A 175 -2.14 -3.25 -12.03
CA TRP A 175 -2.88 -4.09 -12.98
C TRP A 175 -3.15 -5.45 -12.32
N GLU A 176 -4.29 -5.57 -11.63
CA GLU A 176 -4.70 -6.79 -10.93
C GLU A 176 -5.62 -7.64 -11.82
N GLN A 177 -5.27 -8.91 -12.04
CA GLN A 177 -6.12 -9.91 -12.73
C GLN A 177 -6.79 -9.39 -14.02
N GLU A 178 -6.02 -8.75 -14.89
CA GLU A 178 -6.50 -8.13 -16.14
C GLU A 178 -7.52 -7.00 -15.96
N LYS A 179 -7.73 -6.52 -14.75
CA LYS A 179 -8.59 -5.37 -14.48
C LYS A 179 -7.79 -4.07 -14.52
N PRO A 180 -8.22 -3.08 -15.30
CA PRO A 180 -7.59 -1.77 -15.31
C PRO A 180 -7.76 -1.07 -13.96
N LEU A 181 -6.82 -0.17 -13.64
CA LEU A 181 -6.95 0.75 -12.53
C LEU A 181 -8.33 1.43 -12.53
N SER A 182 -9.02 1.43 -11.39
CA SER A 182 -10.29 2.13 -11.26
C SER A 182 -10.13 3.62 -11.59
N SER A 183 -11.16 4.26 -12.12
CA SER A 183 -11.15 5.70 -12.41
C SER A 183 -10.79 6.53 -11.16
N PHE A 184 -11.24 6.09 -9.99
CA PHE A 184 -10.88 6.71 -8.72
C PHE A 184 -9.37 6.63 -8.45
N SER A 185 -8.76 5.47 -8.66
CA SER A 185 -7.32 5.26 -8.48
C SER A 185 -6.49 6.08 -9.47
N LYS A 186 -6.90 6.15 -10.75
CA LYS A 186 -6.28 6.99 -11.77
C LYS A 186 -6.30 8.47 -11.38
N ILE A 187 -7.47 9.01 -11.01
CA ILE A 187 -7.63 10.41 -10.60
C ILE A 187 -6.74 10.71 -9.38
N ARG A 188 -6.74 9.82 -8.40
CA ARG A 188 -5.97 10.04 -7.17
C ARG A 188 -4.47 9.97 -7.40
N LEU A 189 -4.00 9.04 -8.22
CA LEU A 189 -2.59 8.92 -8.62
C LEU A 189 -2.15 10.16 -9.40
N THR A 190 -2.95 10.60 -10.38
CA THR A 190 -2.71 11.85 -11.12
C THR A 190 -2.62 13.05 -10.19
N HIS A 191 -3.51 13.15 -9.19
CA HIS A 191 -3.47 14.24 -8.21
C HIS A 191 -2.18 14.20 -7.37
N LEU A 192 -1.70 13.04 -6.96
CA LEU A 192 -0.44 12.88 -6.22
C LEU A 192 0.77 13.28 -7.07
N LEU A 193 0.81 12.85 -8.33
CA LEU A 193 1.86 13.21 -9.29
C LEU A 193 1.90 14.72 -9.53
N ASN A 194 0.75 15.37 -9.75
CA ASN A 194 0.63 16.83 -9.91
C ASN A 194 1.03 17.60 -8.63
N GLN A 195 1.02 16.96 -7.49
CA GLN A 195 1.49 17.55 -6.22
C GLN A 195 3.00 17.32 -5.99
N GLY A 196 3.71 16.73 -6.97
CA GLY A 196 5.15 16.51 -6.91
C GLY A 196 5.56 15.24 -6.17
N ALA A 197 4.65 14.27 -5.97
CA ALA A 197 5.02 12.97 -5.44
C ALA A 197 5.93 12.23 -6.43
N LYS A 198 7.05 11.70 -5.95
CA LYS A 198 8.02 10.94 -6.76
C LYS A 198 7.55 9.50 -6.87
N ILE A 199 6.70 9.22 -7.86
CA ILE A 199 6.10 7.89 -8.07
C ILE A 199 6.50 7.39 -9.45
N THR A 200 6.91 6.14 -9.55
CA THR A 200 7.17 5.42 -10.80
C THR A 200 6.73 3.98 -10.72
N VAL A 201 6.83 3.28 -11.85
CA VAL A 201 6.44 1.88 -12.02
C VAL A 201 7.66 1.05 -12.40
N ALA A 202 7.71 -0.20 -11.90
CA ALA A 202 8.65 -1.22 -12.31
C ALA A 202 7.91 -2.35 -13.03
N THR A 203 8.45 -2.82 -14.17
CA THR A 203 7.84 -3.88 -14.98
C THR A 203 8.89 -4.62 -15.82
N ASP A 204 8.62 -5.88 -16.13
CA ASP A 204 9.35 -6.67 -17.13
C ASP A 204 8.95 -6.31 -18.57
N ARG A 205 7.84 -5.59 -18.76
CA ARG A 205 7.25 -5.27 -20.06
C ARG A 205 8.08 -4.24 -20.84
N THR A 206 7.96 -4.32 -22.18
CA THR A 206 8.43 -3.26 -23.09
C THR A 206 7.48 -2.07 -23.11
N PRO A 207 7.92 -0.86 -23.53
CA PRO A 207 7.04 0.31 -23.64
C PRO A 207 5.79 0.07 -24.49
N ALA A 208 5.90 -0.64 -25.60
CA ALA A 208 4.74 -0.97 -26.42
C ALA A 208 3.68 -1.79 -25.65
N SER A 209 4.11 -2.61 -24.70
CA SER A 209 3.24 -3.48 -23.92
C SER A 209 2.62 -2.80 -22.69
N PHE A 210 3.31 -1.86 -22.02
CA PHE A 210 2.78 -1.23 -20.83
C PHE A 210 2.07 0.12 -21.08
N LEU A 211 2.41 0.84 -22.15
CA LEU A 211 1.81 2.15 -22.43
C LEU A 211 0.30 2.11 -22.62
N PRO A 212 -0.32 1.09 -23.26
CA PRO A 212 -1.78 0.98 -23.31
C PRO A 212 -2.42 0.89 -21.91
N LEU A 213 -1.69 0.44 -20.89
CA LEU A 213 -2.18 0.23 -19.54
C LEU A 213 -2.09 1.48 -18.67
N ILE A 214 -0.98 2.22 -18.77
CA ILE A 214 -0.65 3.32 -17.85
C ILE A 214 -0.26 4.63 -18.57
N GLY A 215 -0.25 4.67 -19.90
CA GLY A 215 0.20 5.84 -20.67
C GLY A 215 -0.63 7.11 -20.46
N GLU A 216 -1.87 6.98 -19.97
CA GLU A 216 -2.73 8.12 -19.60
C GLU A 216 -2.34 8.78 -18.27
N ILE A 217 -1.50 8.11 -17.46
CA ILE A 217 -1.09 8.61 -16.14
C ILE A 217 0.15 9.50 -16.33
N PRO A 218 0.14 10.76 -15.86
CA PRO A 218 1.22 11.71 -16.09
C PRO A 218 2.43 11.46 -15.16
N PHE A 219 3.09 10.31 -15.33
CA PHE A 219 4.32 10.03 -14.59
C PHE A 219 5.41 11.03 -15.00
N SER A 220 5.95 11.74 -14.01
CA SER A 220 7.06 12.69 -14.20
C SER A 220 8.42 12.00 -14.17
N LEU A 221 8.51 10.82 -13.58
CA LEU A 221 9.72 10.00 -13.53
C LEU A 221 9.64 8.88 -14.58
N PRO A 222 10.79 8.49 -15.16
CA PRO A 222 10.83 7.35 -16.06
C PRO A 222 10.33 6.07 -15.42
N VAL A 223 9.64 5.22 -16.19
CA VAL A 223 9.24 3.87 -15.83
C VAL A 223 10.46 2.95 -15.92
N ILE A 224 10.66 2.11 -14.92
CA ILE A 224 11.66 1.05 -14.94
C ILE A 224 11.08 -0.10 -15.77
N ALA A 225 11.57 -0.28 -16.99
CA ALA A 225 11.07 -1.24 -17.96
C ALA A 225 12.07 -2.38 -18.21
N MET A 226 11.60 -3.45 -18.87
CA MET A 226 12.43 -4.56 -19.33
C MET A 226 13.31 -5.11 -18.19
N ASN A 227 12.70 -5.43 -17.05
CA ASN A 227 13.40 -5.98 -15.87
C ASN A 227 14.55 -5.10 -15.35
N GLY A 228 14.48 -3.77 -15.54
CA GLY A 228 15.52 -2.81 -15.12
C GLY A 228 16.58 -2.52 -16.17
N ALA A 229 16.49 -3.11 -17.36
CA ALA A 229 17.41 -2.83 -18.47
C ALA A 229 17.16 -1.47 -19.11
N ALA A 230 15.97 -0.88 -18.96
CA ALA A 230 15.62 0.40 -19.54
C ALA A 230 14.88 1.30 -18.57
N LEU A 231 15.10 2.61 -18.67
CA LEU A 231 14.30 3.68 -18.08
C LEU A 231 13.58 4.42 -19.22
N TYR A 232 12.26 4.35 -19.25
CA TYR A 232 11.46 4.95 -20.31
C TYR A 232 10.63 6.12 -19.78
N HIS A 233 10.81 7.29 -20.38
CA HIS A 233 10.10 8.51 -20.03
C HIS A 233 8.84 8.68 -20.87
N ILE A 234 7.67 8.45 -20.29
CA ILE A 234 6.38 8.45 -20.99
C ILE A 234 6.08 9.79 -21.68
N PRO A 235 6.22 10.98 -21.03
CA PRO A 235 5.86 12.24 -21.67
C PRO A 235 6.66 12.58 -22.92
N SER A 236 7.94 12.23 -22.98
CA SER A 236 8.78 12.49 -24.18
C SER A 236 8.86 11.30 -25.14
N ASN A 237 8.32 10.14 -24.79
CA ASN A 237 8.46 8.88 -25.52
C ASN A 237 9.93 8.51 -25.82
N THR A 238 10.81 8.66 -24.83
CA THR A 238 12.25 8.41 -24.98
C THR A 238 12.77 7.42 -23.98
N TYR A 239 13.83 6.70 -24.36
CA TYR A 239 14.60 5.87 -23.45
C TYR A 239 15.64 6.74 -22.72
N ALA A 240 15.34 7.17 -21.52
CA ALA A 240 16.23 8.00 -20.70
C ALA A 240 17.53 7.27 -20.27
N TYR A 241 17.53 5.95 -20.35
CA TYR A 241 18.66 5.09 -20.05
C TYR A 241 18.40 3.67 -20.59
N CYS A 242 19.44 3.03 -21.12
CA CYS A 242 19.46 1.60 -21.45
C CYS A 242 20.78 0.99 -20.98
N LYS A 243 20.67 -0.21 -20.37
CA LYS A 243 21.82 -1.04 -20.07
C LYS A 243 21.88 -2.16 -21.07
N THR A 244 22.92 -2.18 -21.86
CA THR A 244 23.08 -3.07 -23.00
C THR A 244 24.01 -4.24 -22.69
N ILE A 245 23.94 -5.28 -23.50
CA ILE A 245 24.87 -6.41 -23.55
C ILE A 245 25.94 -6.03 -24.58
N PRO A 246 27.23 -6.10 -24.24
CA PRO A 246 28.31 -5.86 -25.19
C PRO A 246 28.16 -6.67 -26.48
N ARG A 247 28.53 -6.06 -27.61
CA ARG A 247 28.35 -6.64 -28.92
C ARG A 247 29.02 -8.02 -29.08
N ASP A 248 30.23 -8.17 -28.58
CA ASP A 248 30.98 -9.42 -28.63
C ASP A 248 30.27 -10.57 -27.90
N LEU A 249 29.62 -10.27 -26.76
CA LEU A 249 28.82 -11.25 -26.03
C LEU A 249 27.52 -11.58 -26.78
N THR A 250 26.89 -10.57 -27.37
CA THR A 250 25.70 -10.77 -28.21
C THR A 250 26.00 -11.71 -29.38
N ASP A 251 27.09 -11.49 -30.11
CA ASP A 251 27.47 -12.31 -31.26
C ASP A 251 27.80 -13.74 -30.86
N ARG A 252 28.46 -13.96 -29.71
CA ARG A 252 28.74 -15.30 -29.18
C ARG A 252 27.44 -16.04 -28.78
N LEU A 253 26.49 -15.35 -28.17
CA LEU A 253 25.20 -15.94 -27.84
C LEU A 253 24.38 -16.27 -29.09
N GLN A 254 24.38 -15.39 -30.08
CA GLN A 254 23.72 -15.67 -31.36
C GLN A 254 24.31 -16.91 -32.04
N SER A 255 25.62 -17.04 -32.08
CA SER A 255 26.29 -18.26 -32.60
C SER A 255 25.88 -19.52 -31.84
N LEU A 256 25.71 -19.45 -30.51
CA LEU A 256 25.22 -20.54 -29.68
C LEU A 256 23.79 -20.95 -30.05
N PHE A 257 22.89 -19.97 -30.30
CA PHE A 257 21.51 -20.23 -30.70
C PHE A 257 21.41 -20.79 -32.10
N GLU A 258 22.20 -20.29 -33.06
CA GLU A 258 22.29 -20.81 -34.42
C GLU A 258 22.72 -22.27 -34.45
N GLN A 259 23.77 -22.65 -33.69
CA GLN A 259 24.24 -24.00 -33.55
C GLN A 259 23.17 -24.98 -33.00
N ARG A 260 22.20 -24.45 -32.28
CA ARG A 260 21.09 -25.24 -31.70
C ARG A 260 19.78 -25.07 -32.43
N GLU A 261 19.83 -24.41 -33.61
CA GLU A 261 18.66 -24.15 -34.46
C GLU A 261 17.52 -23.41 -33.77
N VAL A 262 17.83 -22.59 -32.76
CA VAL A 262 16.87 -21.82 -31.96
C VAL A 262 16.85 -20.39 -32.46
N ASN A 263 15.64 -19.83 -32.65
CA ASN A 263 15.46 -18.41 -32.96
C ASN A 263 15.61 -17.56 -31.70
N CYS A 264 16.33 -16.45 -31.83
CA CYS A 264 16.48 -15.45 -30.79
C CYS A 264 15.96 -14.09 -31.28
N PHE A 265 15.03 -13.52 -30.52
CA PHE A 265 14.61 -12.13 -30.71
C PHE A 265 15.63 -11.21 -30.04
N THR A 266 16.45 -10.56 -30.87
CA THR A 266 17.46 -9.60 -30.39
C THR A 266 16.84 -8.22 -30.34
N GLN A 267 16.72 -7.67 -29.15
CA GLN A 267 16.08 -6.40 -28.89
C GLN A 267 17.14 -5.30 -28.70
N ALA A 268 17.07 -4.23 -29.49
CA ALA A 268 17.96 -3.08 -29.41
C ALA A 268 17.15 -1.77 -29.48
N VAL A 269 17.57 -0.77 -28.74
CA VAL A 269 16.97 0.57 -28.81
C VAL A 269 17.77 1.41 -29.80
N ILE A 270 17.10 1.86 -30.88
CA ILE A 270 17.68 2.69 -31.93
C ILE A 270 16.76 3.89 -32.12
N HIS A 271 17.26 5.11 -31.94
CA HIS A 271 16.50 6.36 -32.04
C HIS A 271 15.20 6.35 -31.24
N ASP A 272 15.28 5.95 -29.96
CA ASP A 272 14.13 5.85 -29.03
C ASP A 272 13.02 4.88 -29.45
N VAL A 273 13.29 3.97 -30.39
CA VAL A 273 12.39 2.90 -30.80
C VAL A 273 13.02 1.55 -30.52
N LEU A 274 12.23 0.61 -30.01
CA LEU A 274 12.67 -0.78 -29.80
C LEU A 274 12.64 -1.54 -31.13
N HIS A 275 13.80 -1.96 -31.58
CA HIS A 275 13.95 -2.84 -32.75
C HIS A 275 14.13 -4.27 -32.27
N VAL A 276 13.34 -5.18 -32.84
CA VAL A 276 13.35 -6.61 -32.55
C VAL A 276 13.79 -7.36 -33.80
N TYR A 277 15.02 -7.87 -33.76
CA TYR A 277 15.61 -8.61 -34.86
C TYR A 277 15.40 -10.09 -34.65
N TYR A 278 15.04 -10.83 -35.71
CA TYR A 278 14.84 -12.28 -35.72
C TYR A 278 15.26 -12.87 -37.07
N THR A 279 15.51 -14.18 -37.12
CA THR A 279 15.91 -14.85 -38.37
C THR A 279 14.77 -15.67 -38.96
N ARG A 280 14.11 -16.47 -38.16
CA ARG A 280 12.98 -17.35 -38.55
C ARG A 280 12.10 -17.62 -37.33
N PHE A 281 10.87 -18.03 -37.53
CA PHE A 281 10.07 -18.60 -36.45
C PHE A 281 10.27 -20.10 -36.39
N THR A 282 10.40 -20.64 -35.16
CA THR A 282 10.61 -22.08 -34.91
C THR A 282 9.37 -22.70 -34.27
N ASN A 283 8.43 -21.91 -33.78
CA ASN A 283 7.19 -22.37 -33.15
C ASN A 283 6.06 -21.32 -33.21
N GLU A 284 4.86 -21.81 -32.91
CA GLU A 284 3.63 -20.99 -32.97
C GLU A 284 3.62 -19.80 -31.97
N ALA A 285 4.26 -19.97 -30.79
CA ALA A 285 4.30 -18.89 -29.80
C ALA A 285 5.11 -17.69 -30.30
N GLN A 286 6.15 -17.91 -31.09
CA GLN A 286 6.94 -16.84 -31.75
C GLN A 286 6.14 -16.15 -32.85
N GLU A 287 5.39 -16.90 -33.67
CA GLU A 287 4.52 -16.34 -34.70
C GLU A 287 3.40 -15.50 -34.10
N ASP A 288 2.76 -15.97 -33.04
CA ASP A 288 1.70 -15.23 -32.36
C ASP A 288 2.23 -13.99 -31.66
N LEU A 289 3.40 -14.06 -31.02
CA LEU A 289 4.05 -12.87 -30.47
C LEU A 289 4.29 -11.81 -31.55
N TYR A 290 4.84 -12.23 -32.71
CA TYR A 290 5.04 -11.34 -33.84
C TYR A 290 3.71 -10.78 -34.33
N ARG A 291 2.70 -11.61 -34.55
CA ARG A 291 1.38 -11.19 -35.05
C ARG A 291 0.70 -10.17 -34.14
N ILE A 292 0.83 -10.33 -32.84
CA ILE A 292 0.24 -9.41 -31.85
C ILE A 292 0.98 -8.09 -31.77
N ARG A 293 2.30 -8.08 -31.99
CA ARG A 293 3.15 -6.91 -31.74
C ARG A 293 3.66 -6.17 -32.97
N HIS A 294 3.79 -6.86 -34.11
CA HIS A 294 4.24 -6.20 -35.34
C HIS A 294 3.22 -5.17 -35.81
N GLY A 295 3.68 -4.08 -36.37
CA GLY A 295 2.82 -2.96 -36.80
C GLY A 295 2.51 -1.93 -35.72
N GLY A 296 2.96 -2.12 -34.49
CA GLY A 296 2.91 -1.11 -33.44
C GLY A 296 3.92 0.02 -33.68
N ALA A 297 3.54 1.26 -33.40
CA ALA A 297 4.40 2.44 -33.63
C ALA A 297 5.67 2.48 -32.74
N ARG A 298 5.82 1.60 -31.77
CA ARG A 298 6.88 1.64 -30.75
C ARG A 298 7.80 0.43 -30.74
N GLU A 299 7.48 -0.60 -31.52
CA GLU A 299 8.33 -1.77 -31.74
C GLU A 299 8.41 -2.03 -33.25
N ILE A 300 9.62 -2.19 -33.76
CA ILE A 300 9.87 -2.52 -35.15
C ILE A 300 10.45 -3.92 -35.21
N TYR A 301 9.77 -4.82 -35.90
CA TYR A 301 10.24 -6.19 -36.11
C TYR A 301 10.93 -6.27 -37.46
N ALA A 302 12.15 -6.79 -37.48
CA ALA A 302 12.97 -6.94 -38.69
C ALA A 302 13.52 -8.38 -38.80
N CYS A 303 13.24 -9.04 -39.93
CA CYS A 303 13.87 -10.32 -40.27
C CYS A 303 15.30 -10.05 -40.79
N ALA A 304 16.22 -9.81 -39.85
CA ALA A 304 17.62 -9.45 -40.11
C ALA A 304 18.46 -9.69 -38.85
N CYS A 305 19.80 -9.63 -39.02
CA CYS A 305 20.71 -9.55 -37.89
C CYS A 305 20.78 -8.13 -37.31
N LEU A 306 21.19 -8.01 -36.04
CA LEU A 306 21.44 -6.72 -35.42
C LEU A 306 22.48 -5.93 -36.22
N PRO A 307 22.21 -4.69 -36.66
CA PRO A 307 23.16 -3.87 -37.42
C PRO A 307 24.45 -3.60 -36.65
N GLY A 308 25.54 -3.41 -37.42
CA GLY A 308 26.81 -3.01 -36.80
C GLY A 308 26.73 -1.67 -36.07
N GLY A 309 27.50 -1.54 -34.99
CA GLY A 309 27.50 -0.32 -34.15
C GLY A 309 26.38 -0.23 -33.10
N HIS A 310 25.48 -1.22 -33.04
CA HIS A 310 24.42 -1.26 -32.02
C HIS A 310 24.63 -2.45 -31.07
N GLU A 311 24.17 -2.29 -29.82
CA GLU A 311 24.22 -3.30 -28.78
C GLU A 311 22.78 -3.73 -28.40
N ALA A 312 22.63 -4.98 -28.02
CA ALA A 312 21.34 -5.52 -27.58
C ALA A 312 21.02 -5.10 -26.14
N VAL A 313 19.77 -4.72 -25.88
CA VAL A 313 19.25 -4.50 -24.51
C VAL A 313 18.79 -5.83 -23.91
N CYS A 314 18.23 -6.70 -24.75
CA CYS A 314 17.74 -8.02 -24.35
C CYS A 314 17.85 -9.01 -25.49
N LEU A 315 18.20 -10.25 -25.18
CA LEU A 315 18.05 -11.40 -26.05
C LEU A 315 16.93 -12.28 -25.50
N MET A 316 15.91 -12.59 -26.31
CA MET A 316 14.75 -13.36 -25.88
C MET A 316 14.57 -14.60 -26.75
N VAL A 317 14.47 -15.75 -26.10
CA VAL A 317 14.19 -17.04 -26.73
C VAL A 317 12.86 -17.56 -26.20
N ILE A 318 12.01 -18.07 -27.10
CA ILE A 318 10.75 -18.72 -26.76
C ILE A 318 10.81 -20.14 -27.28
N GLU A 319 10.90 -21.12 -26.38
CA GLU A 319 11.06 -22.54 -26.72
C GLU A 319 10.41 -23.44 -25.67
N THR A 320 10.37 -24.72 -25.91
CA THR A 320 9.90 -25.71 -24.93
C THR A 320 10.67 -25.58 -23.61
N GLY A 321 10.04 -25.85 -22.48
CA GLY A 321 10.69 -25.76 -21.18
C GLY A 321 11.96 -26.60 -21.05
N ALA A 322 12.02 -27.75 -21.74
CA ALA A 322 13.21 -28.61 -21.79
C ALA A 322 14.37 -27.95 -22.57
N MET A 323 14.05 -27.27 -23.70
CA MET A 323 15.06 -26.58 -24.51
C MET A 323 15.56 -25.33 -23.75
N VAL A 324 14.66 -24.54 -23.16
CA VAL A 324 15.02 -23.37 -22.34
C VAL A 324 15.96 -23.75 -21.20
N ARG A 325 15.71 -24.87 -20.51
CA ARG A 325 16.60 -25.35 -19.44
C ARG A 325 17.99 -25.71 -19.97
N ARG A 326 18.08 -26.43 -21.10
CA ARG A 326 19.35 -26.77 -21.75
C ARG A 326 20.14 -25.51 -22.19
N LEU A 327 19.43 -24.50 -22.68
CA LEU A 327 20.04 -23.22 -23.05
C LEU A 327 20.53 -22.47 -21.80
N TYR A 328 19.75 -22.45 -20.74
CA TYR A 328 20.12 -21.85 -19.48
C TYR A 328 21.43 -22.46 -18.93
N GLU A 329 21.49 -23.79 -18.80
CA GLU A 329 22.66 -24.49 -18.30
C GLU A 329 23.88 -24.27 -19.20
N ALA A 330 23.68 -24.23 -20.53
CA ALA A 330 24.76 -23.97 -21.46
C ALA A 330 25.30 -22.55 -21.39
N ILE A 331 24.44 -21.56 -21.15
CA ILE A 331 24.87 -20.16 -20.98
C ILE A 331 25.56 -19.97 -19.64
N GLU A 332 25.06 -20.61 -18.55
CA GLU A 332 25.74 -20.59 -17.26
C GLU A 332 27.14 -21.19 -17.28
N ALA A 333 27.38 -22.18 -18.12
CA ALA A 333 28.70 -22.80 -18.29
C ALA A 333 29.68 -21.93 -19.10
N LEU A 334 29.25 -20.83 -19.72
CA LEU A 334 30.14 -19.94 -20.48
C LEU A 334 31.06 -19.13 -19.56
N PRO A 335 32.32 -18.87 -19.96
CA PRO A 335 33.29 -18.13 -19.15
C PRO A 335 32.83 -16.69 -18.80
N PHE A 336 31.91 -16.13 -19.57
CA PHE A 336 31.39 -14.77 -19.41
C PHE A 336 29.98 -14.73 -18.81
N SER A 337 29.45 -15.86 -18.34
CA SER A 337 28.10 -15.96 -17.76
C SER A 337 27.87 -14.96 -16.62
N GLY A 338 28.89 -14.65 -15.81
CA GLY A 338 28.82 -13.64 -14.77
C GLY A 338 28.54 -12.21 -15.25
N GLN A 339 28.66 -11.93 -16.55
CA GLN A 339 28.31 -10.65 -17.16
C GLN A 339 26.85 -10.60 -17.64
N LEU A 340 26.15 -11.72 -17.53
CA LEU A 340 24.78 -11.90 -18.00
C LEU A 340 23.84 -12.17 -16.83
N ARG A 341 22.59 -11.78 -16.99
CA ARG A 341 21.48 -12.12 -16.10
C ARG A 341 20.39 -12.82 -16.89
N LEU A 342 20.11 -14.05 -16.51
CA LEU A 342 19.13 -14.91 -17.12
C LEU A 342 17.82 -14.87 -16.35
N VAL A 343 16.70 -14.67 -17.05
CA VAL A 343 15.35 -14.66 -16.47
C VAL A 343 14.50 -15.66 -17.25
N CYS A 344 13.98 -16.67 -16.55
CA CYS A 344 13.10 -17.68 -17.13
C CYS A 344 11.67 -17.50 -16.61
N ARG A 345 10.69 -17.60 -17.50
CA ARG A 345 9.27 -17.63 -17.14
C ARG A 345 8.47 -18.47 -18.11
N ALA A 346 7.32 -18.99 -17.67
CA ALA A 346 6.38 -19.65 -18.57
C ALA A 346 5.74 -18.63 -19.53
N ASP A 347 5.45 -19.05 -20.75
CA ASP A 347 4.62 -18.25 -21.65
C ASP A 347 3.16 -18.30 -21.17
N ARG A 348 2.50 -17.13 -21.10
CA ARG A 348 1.13 -17.04 -20.59
C ARG A 348 0.08 -17.51 -21.61
N LEU A 349 0.34 -17.31 -22.90
CA LEU A 349 -0.56 -17.69 -23.98
C LEU A 349 -0.37 -19.14 -24.38
N HIS A 350 0.86 -19.62 -24.33
CA HIS A 350 1.27 -20.95 -24.73
C HIS A 350 2.01 -21.66 -23.58
N PRO A 351 1.29 -22.26 -22.59
CA PRO A 351 1.90 -22.84 -21.38
C PRO A 351 2.91 -23.97 -21.64
N GLN A 352 2.91 -24.57 -22.83
CA GLN A 352 3.89 -25.56 -23.29
C GLN A 352 5.27 -24.95 -23.60
N TYR A 353 5.35 -23.62 -23.78
CA TYR A 353 6.59 -22.91 -24.01
C TYR A 353 7.03 -22.11 -22.80
N SER A 354 8.32 -21.85 -22.74
CA SER A 354 8.96 -20.98 -21.76
C SER A 354 9.77 -19.90 -22.47
N ILE A 355 9.90 -18.77 -21.81
CA ILE A 355 10.64 -17.61 -22.28
C ILE A 355 11.92 -17.50 -21.49
N LEU A 356 13.06 -17.44 -22.18
CA LEU A 356 14.35 -17.09 -21.62
C LEU A 356 14.72 -15.68 -22.07
N GLU A 357 14.85 -14.78 -21.14
CA GLU A 357 15.32 -13.41 -21.37
C GLU A 357 16.73 -13.27 -20.80
N ILE A 358 17.62 -12.68 -21.60
CA ILE A 358 19.02 -12.50 -21.26
C ILE A 358 19.31 -11.00 -21.28
N TYR A 359 19.80 -10.50 -20.17
CA TYR A 359 20.17 -9.11 -19.95
C TYR A 359 21.64 -8.99 -19.52
N SER A 360 22.20 -7.79 -19.56
CA SER A 360 23.44 -7.51 -18.86
C SER A 360 23.28 -7.78 -17.36
N ALA A 361 24.27 -8.35 -16.69
CA ALA A 361 24.24 -8.59 -15.25
C ALA A 361 24.00 -7.32 -14.42
N ALA A 362 24.44 -6.17 -14.93
CA ALA A 362 24.20 -4.86 -14.29
C ALA A 362 22.78 -4.30 -14.52
N ALA A 363 21.99 -4.91 -15.41
CA ALA A 363 20.60 -4.52 -15.68
C ALA A 363 19.68 -5.15 -14.65
N THR A 364 19.50 -4.52 -13.50
CA THR A 364 18.60 -4.98 -12.42
C THR A 364 17.59 -3.89 -12.06
N LEU A 365 16.45 -4.29 -11.49
CA LEU A 365 15.46 -3.33 -10.99
C LEU A 365 16.05 -2.46 -9.88
N ALA A 366 16.96 -3.01 -9.06
CA ALA A 366 17.65 -2.29 -7.99
C ALA A 366 18.58 -1.19 -8.55
N SER A 367 19.42 -1.53 -9.55
CA SER A 367 20.34 -0.55 -10.17
C SER A 367 19.56 0.57 -10.90
N ALA A 368 18.45 0.23 -11.57
CA ALA A 368 17.57 1.21 -12.19
C ALA A 368 16.90 2.14 -11.14
N ALA A 369 16.50 1.60 -10.00
CA ALA A 369 15.95 2.37 -8.89
C ALA A 369 16.97 3.35 -8.29
N ASP A 370 18.25 2.95 -8.16
CA ASP A 370 19.33 3.83 -7.70
C ASP A 370 19.56 5.01 -8.66
N ILE A 371 19.54 4.75 -9.97
CA ILE A 371 19.63 5.81 -10.97
C ILE A 371 18.47 6.80 -10.81
N LEU A 372 17.24 6.31 -10.61
CA LEU A 372 16.08 7.18 -10.40
C LEU A 372 16.13 7.91 -9.07
N LYS A 373 16.58 7.24 -7.99
CA LYS A 373 16.79 7.87 -6.68
C LYS A 373 17.76 9.05 -6.78
N ALA A 374 18.91 8.84 -7.44
CA ALA A 374 19.90 9.88 -7.65
C ALA A 374 19.34 11.05 -8.50
N ARG A 375 18.68 10.76 -9.63
CA ARG A 375 18.12 11.78 -10.53
C ARG A 375 16.97 12.57 -9.89
N SER A 376 16.15 11.91 -9.06
CA SER A 376 15.01 12.55 -8.40
C SER A 376 15.40 13.29 -7.11
N GLY A 377 16.61 13.12 -6.60
CA GLY A 377 17.03 13.63 -5.30
C GLY A 377 16.22 13.05 -4.14
N ALA A 378 15.77 11.80 -4.27
CA ALA A 378 15.07 11.11 -3.18
C ALA A 378 16.06 10.58 -2.15
N ALA A 379 15.68 10.65 -0.86
CA ALA A 379 16.49 10.13 0.23
C ALA A 379 16.27 8.65 0.49
N SER A 380 15.06 8.14 0.20
CA SER A 380 14.66 6.76 0.46
C SER A 380 13.83 6.18 -0.69
N ILE A 381 13.80 4.85 -0.79
CA ILE A 381 12.99 4.07 -1.74
C ILE A 381 11.95 3.29 -0.97
N THR A 382 10.69 3.41 -1.39
CA THR A 382 9.58 2.57 -0.92
C THR A 382 9.02 1.77 -2.10
N VAL A 383 8.94 0.45 -1.94
CA VAL A 383 8.51 -0.48 -2.99
C VAL A 383 7.19 -1.15 -2.62
N PHE A 384 6.29 -1.25 -3.59
CA PHE A 384 5.07 -2.03 -3.53
C PHE A 384 5.12 -3.11 -4.59
N SER A 385 5.10 -4.37 -4.17
CA SER A 385 5.39 -5.51 -5.05
C SER A 385 4.39 -6.64 -4.88
N HIS A 386 4.25 -7.42 -5.94
CA HIS A 386 3.50 -8.68 -5.97
C HIS A 386 4.29 -9.80 -6.65
N ASN A 387 5.33 -9.45 -7.44
CA ASN A 387 5.99 -10.38 -8.36
C ASN A 387 7.39 -10.79 -7.86
N VAL A 388 7.73 -12.08 -8.05
CA VAL A 388 9.06 -12.65 -7.72
C VAL A 388 10.19 -11.97 -8.49
N ASN A 389 9.94 -11.51 -9.72
CA ASN A 389 10.95 -10.81 -10.51
C ASN A 389 11.43 -9.50 -9.87
N GLU A 390 10.66 -8.97 -8.90
CA GLU A 390 10.97 -7.74 -8.17
C GLU A 390 11.78 -7.97 -6.88
N LEU A 391 12.19 -9.21 -6.57
CA LEU A 391 12.92 -9.55 -5.33
C LEU A 391 14.20 -8.75 -5.14
N SER A 392 14.94 -8.47 -6.20
CA SER A 392 16.15 -7.62 -6.12
C SER A 392 15.82 -6.20 -5.65
N LEU A 393 14.73 -5.64 -6.14
CA LEU A 393 14.24 -4.32 -5.77
C LEU A 393 13.66 -4.29 -4.34
N ILE A 394 12.90 -5.35 -3.96
CA ILE A 394 12.32 -5.50 -2.61
C ILE A 394 13.41 -5.50 -1.54
N ARG A 395 14.48 -6.28 -1.75
CA ARG A 395 15.61 -6.40 -0.82
C ARG A 395 16.44 -5.11 -0.73
N HIS A 396 16.48 -4.34 -1.81
CA HIS A 396 17.23 -3.09 -1.92
C HIS A 396 16.48 -1.90 -1.31
N ALA A 397 15.16 -1.95 -1.23
CA ALA A 397 14.33 -0.85 -0.76
C ALA A 397 14.46 -0.60 0.75
N ASP A 398 14.38 0.68 1.16
CA ASP A 398 14.31 1.09 2.56
C ASP A 398 13.02 0.57 3.23
N TYR A 399 11.91 0.60 2.47
CA TYR A 399 10.60 0.07 2.88
C TYR A 399 9.99 -0.74 1.74
N SER A 400 9.53 -1.96 2.04
CA SER A 400 8.90 -2.85 1.06
C SER A 400 7.57 -3.39 1.57
N PHE A 401 6.57 -3.37 0.69
CA PHE A 401 5.20 -3.80 0.96
C PHE A 401 4.78 -4.86 -0.05
N VAL A 402 4.31 -6.01 0.44
CA VAL A 402 3.69 -7.03 -0.40
C VAL A 402 2.20 -6.76 -0.53
N ILE A 403 1.64 -7.01 -1.72
CA ILE A 403 0.24 -6.76 -2.06
C ILE A 403 -0.45 -8.07 -2.39
N GLY A 404 -1.65 -8.24 -1.85
CA GLY A 404 -2.51 -9.38 -2.15
C GLY A 404 -1.89 -10.74 -1.79
N ASP A 405 -2.23 -11.75 -2.60
CA ASP A 405 -1.80 -13.15 -2.44
C ASP A 405 -0.53 -13.43 -3.25
N ALA A 406 0.53 -12.64 -3.03
CA ALA A 406 1.82 -12.87 -3.64
C ALA A 406 2.45 -14.20 -3.19
N GLU A 407 3.41 -14.72 -3.97
CA GLU A 407 4.16 -15.92 -3.61
C GLU A 407 4.90 -15.77 -2.27
N GLU A 408 5.15 -16.89 -1.60
CA GLU A 408 5.75 -16.92 -0.26
C GLU A 408 7.12 -16.24 -0.23
N SER A 409 7.93 -16.44 -1.26
CA SER A 409 9.24 -15.80 -1.43
C SER A 409 9.18 -14.26 -1.41
N VAL A 410 8.12 -13.68 -2.00
CA VAL A 410 7.87 -12.23 -2.00
C VAL A 410 7.34 -11.78 -0.64
N ARG A 411 6.47 -12.59 -0.01
CA ARG A 411 5.92 -12.29 1.33
C ARG A 411 6.98 -12.27 2.40
N GLU A 412 7.96 -13.18 2.33
CA GLU A 412 9.08 -13.24 3.28
C GLU A 412 10.08 -12.12 3.07
N ALA A 413 10.31 -11.72 1.82
CA ALA A 413 11.24 -10.64 1.49
C ALA A 413 10.72 -9.25 1.87
N CYS A 414 9.39 -9.05 1.91
CA CYS A 414 8.78 -7.76 2.24
C CYS A 414 8.65 -7.54 3.74
N ARG A 415 8.93 -6.30 4.19
CA ARG A 415 8.81 -5.91 5.61
C ARG A 415 7.37 -5.73 6.08
N TYR A 416 6.46 -5.39 5.17
CA TYR A 416 5.07 -5.03 5.50
C TYR A 416 4.10 -5.69 4.53
N LYS A 417 2.84 -5.89 4.97
CA LYS A 417 1.74 -6.42 4.14
C LYS A 417 0.68 -5.35 3.93
N THR A 418 0.11 -5.29 2.72
CA THR A 418 -1.04 -4.45 2.38
C THR A 418 -2.02 -5.21 1.49
N GLY A 419 -3.29 -4.80 1.43
CA GLY A 419 -4.35 -5.63 0.86
C GLY A 419 -4.56 -5.48 -0.65
N SER A 420 -4.40 -4.28 -1.22
CA SER A 420 -4.71 -4.04 -2.65
C SER A 420 -3.98 -2.82 -3.21
N GLY A 421 -3.92 -2.71 -4.55
CA GLY A 421 -3.36 -1.56 -5.25
C GLY A 421 -4.03 -0.23 -4.89
N GLU A 422 -5.34 -0.22 -4.61
CA GLU A 422 -6.02 0.97 -4.08
C GLU A 422 -5.48 1.40 -2.72
N GLN A 423 -5.13 0.45 -1.86
CA GLN A 423 -4.53 0.76 -0.55
C GLN A 423 -3.14 1.35 -0.72
N VAL A 424 -2.36 0.90 -1.72
CA VAL A 424 -1.06 1.51 -2.08
C VAL A 424 -1.22 3.00 -2.37
N ILE A 425 -2.13 3.36 -3.27
CA ILE A 425 -2.39 4.77 -3.62
C ILE A 425 -2.84 5.57 -2.40
N ARG A 426 -3.63 4.97 -1.49
CA ARG A 426 -4.01 5.59 -0.22
C ARG A 426 -2.83 5.74 0.74
N MET A 427 -1.86 4.83 0.72
CA MET A 427 -0.66 4.91 1.57
C MET A 427 0.29 6.00 1.08
N ILE A 428 0.53 6.11 -0.21
CA ILE A 428 1.32 7.19 -0.82
C ILE A 428 0.68 8.57 -0.56
N SER A 429 -0.65 8.62 -0.46
CA SER A 429 -1.39 9.86 -0.20
C SER A 429 -1.40 10.29 1.28
N ARG A 430 -0.88 9.46 2.16
CA ARG A 430 -0.77 9.72 3.62
C ARG A 430 0.59 10.26 3.99
#